data_4bfd2bf91c943ac1c59c44a972a5e4f1
#
_entry.id   4bfd2bf91c943ac1c59c44a972a5e4f1
#
_cell.length_a   1.000
_cell.length_b   1.000
_cell.length_c   1.000
_cell.angle_alpha   90.00
_cell.angle_beta   90.00
_cell.angle_gamma   90.00
#
_symmetry.space_group_name_H-M   'P 1'
#
loop_
_entity.id
_entity.type
_entity.pdbx_description
1 polymer ?
#
loop_
_entity_poly.entity_id
_entity_poly.type
_entity_poly.pdbx_seq_one_letter_code
_entity_poly.pdbx_strand_id
1 'polypeptide(L)'
;MRILFLSPRQCWPPLGGAKLREYYFARALGQQADLTHVHFTEPGAAPLSRADLPFCHHVIAVPKPHAYTPWRIARGLAGRWPLPVLNYTSNQMSAALYHAAYGQRYDLVHMDSIHMAGCLAPLAEAVGATPRIVYNWHNIESELMRRYRAGAGSPLRRLYSAVTARKMKRLERSILRSAFGHVVCSERERKQLREMAPAACIAVVSNGVDTAYFADAEAPAGSRNRIVFVGLMNYHSNVEAALAFTREVWPRLRSRLPGCSLTLVGATPDPAVLALREVAGVEVTGTVPDVRPYYREALAAIVPLRTGGGTRLKILEAMAAGVPVVSTAFGAEGLDVTPGENILLADPMDAATWVRQLAGLAESESWRRQLTAAARQLVRERYDWTILGESLCKTYLEWLESAA
;
A
#
# COMPACT_ATOMS: atom_id res chain seq x y z
N MET A 1 22.19 17.36 0.42
CA MET A 1 21.29 16.89 1.49
C MET A 1 21.67 15.46 1.85
N ARG A 2 21.72 15.11 3.13
CA ARG A 2 21.93 13.75 3.62
C ARG A 2 20.70 13.24 4.33
N ILE A 3 20.21 12.08 3.95
CA ILE A 3 18.97 11.48 4.48
C ILE A 3 19.28 10.10 5.09
N LEU A 4 18.79 9.87 6.30
CA LEU A 4 18.71 8.55 6.90
C LEU A 4 17.30 7.99 6.69
N PHE A 5 17.18 6.89 5.96
CA PHE A 5 15.91 6.21 5.67
C PHE A 5 15.80 4.94 6.51
N LEU A 6 14.81 4.90 7.40
CA LEU A 6 14.57 3.76 8.29
C LEU A 6 13.32 3.00 7.86
N SER A 7 13.49 1.74 7.50
CA SER A 7 12.38 0.87 7.06
C SER A 7 12.17 -0.33 7.99
N PRO A 8 10.91 -0.71 8.27
CA PRO A 8 10.59 -1.90 9.07
C PRO A 8 10.82 -3.22 8.33
N ARG A 9 11.20 -3.18 7.05
CA ARG A 9 11.34 -4.36 6.18
C ARG A 9 12.29 -4.10 5.00
N GLN A 10 12.59 -5.14 4.26
CA GLN A 10 13.23 -5.04 2.95
C GLN A 10 12.22 -4.55 1.90
N CYS A 11 12.54 -3.47 1.19
CA CYS A 11 11.68 -2.93 0.14
C CYS A 11 11.88 -3.62 -1.22
N TRP A 12 12.98 -4.33 -1.42
CA TRP A 12 13.26 -5.08 -2.65
C TRP A 12 13.12 -6.60 -2.45
N PRO A 13 12.56 -7.36 -3.41
CA PRO A 13 11.79 -6.86 -4.55
C PRO A 13 10.50 -6.16 -4.09
N PRO A 14 10.03 -5.12 -4.84
CA PRO A 14 8.91 -4.28 -4.43
C PRO A 14 7.55 -4.96 -4.67
N LEU A 15 7.31 -6.05 -3.99
CA LEU A 15 6.09 -6.84 -4.09
C LEU A 15 5.09 -6.43 -3.00
N GLY A 16 4.00 -5.80 -3.42
CA GLY A 16 2.93 -5.32 -2.54
C GLY A 16 3.08 -3.86 -2.10
N GLY A 17 1.95 -3.24 -1.75
CA GLY A 17 1.81 -1.79 -1.65
C GLY A 17 2.80 -1.08 -0.73
N ALA A 18 3.07 -1.63 0.46
CA ALA A 18 4.01 -1.01 1.38
C ALA A 18 5.45 -1.04 0.85
N LYS A 19 5.90 -2.19 0.29
CA LYS A 19 7.24 -2.31 -0.29
C LYS A 19 7.41 -1.45 -1.54
N LEU A 20 6.38 -1.33 -2.37
CA LEU A 20 6.37 -0.42 -3.52
C LEU A 20 6.63 1.02 -3.08
N ARG A 21 5.86 1.50 -2.12
CA ARG A 21 6.02 2.87 -1.59
C ARG A 21 7.42 3.10 -1.00
N GLU A 22 7.89 2.19 -0.15
CA GLU A 22 9.23 2.24 0.46
C GLU A 22 10.32 2.31 -0.63
N TYR A 23 10.25 1.45 -1.63
CA TYR A 23 11.23 1.38 -2.72
C TYR A 23 11.25 2.66 -3.56
N TYR A 24 10.09 3.12 -4.03
CA TYR A 24 10.03 4.30 -4.89
C TYR A 24 10.36 5.59 -4.15
N PHE A 25 10.00 5.69 -2.87
CA PHE A 25 10.41 6.82 -2.04
C PHE A 25 11.90 6.82 -1.77
N ALA A 26 12.49 5.68 -1.42
CA ALA A 26 13.93 5.56 -1.25
C ALA A 26 14.68 5.87 -2.56
N ARG A 27 14.16 5.40 -3.70
CA ARG A 27 14.73 5.69 -5.04
C ARG A 27 14.69 7.18 -5.34
N ALA A 28 13.57 7.85 -5.17
CA ALA A 28 13.42 9.27 -5.44
C ALA A 28 14.35 10.11 -4.55
N LEU A 29 14.39 9.82 -3.24
CA LEU A 29 15.25 10.51 -2.31
C LEU A 29 16.73 10.25 -2.60
N GLY A 30 17.11 9.00 -2.92
CA GLY A 30 18.50 8.63 -3.23
C GLY A 30 19.02 9.18 -4.56
N GLN A 31 18.13 9.57 -5.48
CA GLN A 31 18.52 10.29 -6.71
C GLN A 31 18.85 11.76 -6.47
N GLN A 32 18.37 12.35 -5.36
CA GLN A 32 18.54 13.78 -5.06
C GLN A 32 19.36 14.05 -3.79
N ALA A 33 19.68 13.01 -3.02
CA ALA A 33 20.37 13.12 -1.74
C ALA A 33 21.33 11.96 -1.51
N ASP A 34 22.30 12.18 -0.61
CA ASP A 34 23.11 11.10 -0.03
C ASP A 34 22.22 10.29 0.93
N LEU A 35 21.75 9.12 0.46
CA LEU A 35 20.80 8.29 1.18
C LEU A 35 21.47 7.10 1.86
N THR A 36 21.35 7.02 3.19
CA THR A 36 21.67 5.83 3.98
C THR A 36 20.39 5.09 4.32
N HIS A 37 20.23 3.87 3.81
CA HIS A 37 19.04 3.04 4.01
C HIS A 37 19.30 1.97 5.06
N VAL A 38 18.55 2.01 6.17
CA VAL A 38 18.61 1.02 7.27
C VAL A 38 17.29 0.28 7.36
N HIS A 39 17.33 -1.05 7.28
CA HIS A 39 16.12 -1.86 7.28
C HIS A 39 16.24 -3.16 8.05
N PHE A 40 15.11 -3.71 8.48
CA PHE A 40 15.05 -5.07 8.98
C PHE A 40 15.01 -6.09 7.85
N THR A 41 15.78 -7.18 8.03
CA THR A 41 15.78 -8.35 7.14
C THR A 41 14.96 -9.47 7.78
N GLU A 42 14.01 -10.03 7.04
CA GLU A 42 13.20 -11.16 7.53
C GLU A 42 14.07 -12.40 7.73
N PRO A 43 13.74 -13.27 8.69
CA PRO A 43 14.46 -14.52 8.90
C PRO A 43 14.54 -15.36 7.64
N GLY A 44 15.74 -15.79 7.27
CA GLY A 44 15.98 -16.60 6.06
C GLY A 44 16.06 -15.83 4.74
N ALA A 45 15.78 -14.53 4.73
CA ALA A 45 16.00 -13.71 3.55
C ALA A 45 17.44 -13.22 3.45
N ALA A 46 17.97 -13.13 2.24
CA ALA A 46 19.26 -12.50 1.99
C ALA A 46 19.21 -11.00 2.33
N PRO A 47 20.23 -10.44 3.01
CA PRO A 47 20.28 -9.00 3.27
C PRO A 47 20.42 -8.22 1.97
N LEU A 48 19.71 -7.09 1.85
CA LEU A 48 19.90 -6.19 0.72
C LEU A 48 21.27 -5.49 0.78
N SER A 49 21.80 -5.21 -0.39
CA SER A 49 23.06 -4.53 -0.62
C SER A 49 22.87 -3.32 -1.54
N ARG A 50 23.95 -2.58 -1.81
CA ARG A 50 23.95 -1.53 -2.83
C ARG A 50 23.68 -2.04 -4.24
N ALA A 51 23.93 -3.32 -4.53
CA ALA A 51 23.56 -3.90 -5.83
C ALA A 51 22.05 -3.97 -6.02
N ASP A 52 21.29 -4.19 -4.93
CA ASP A 52 19.84 -4.24 -4.95
C ASP A 52 19.20 -2.83 -4.91
N LEU A 53 19.89 -1.87 -4.27
CA LEU A 53 19.46 -0.48 -4.10
C LEU A 53 20.56 0.48 -4.58
N PRO A 54 20.82 0.56 -5.90
CA PRO A 54 21.96 1.31 -6.45
C PRO A 54 21.88 2.83 -6.24
N PHE A 55 20.71 3.36 -5.94
CA PHE A 55 20.46 4.75 -5.59
C PHE A 55 20.78 5.10 -4.12
N CYS A 56 21.12 4.11 -3.28
CA CYS A 56 21.54 4.35 -1.91
C CYS A 56 23.07 4.48 -1.82
N HIS A 57 23.54 5.44 -1.02
CA HIS A 57 24.97 5.56 -0.72
C HIS A 57 25.44 4.44 0.22
N HIS A 58 24.64 4.18 1.26
CA HIS A 58 24.84 3.07 2.19
C HIS A 58 23.54 2.26 2.37
N VAL A 59 23.69 0.93 2.48
CA VAL A 59 22.59 0.01 2.81
C VAL A 59 23.02 -0.83 4.01
N ILE A 60 22.22 -0.75 5.09
CA ILE A 60 22.48 -1.45 6.35
C ILE A 60 21.30 -2.37 6.66
N ALA A 61 21.55 -3.66 6.60
CA ALA A 61 20.58 -4.70 6.88
C ALA A 61 20.72 -5.19 8.33
N VAL A 62 19.61 -5.21 9.07
CA VAL A 62 19.58 -5.64 10.47
C VAL A 62 18.63 -6.83 10.61
N PRO A 63 19.02 -7.94 11.24
CA PRO A 63 18.12 -9.06 11.45
C PRO A 63 16.86 -8.66 12.21
N LYS A 64 15.70 -9.05 11.70
CA LYS A 64 14.44 -8.77 12.36
C LYS A 64 14.29 -9.64 13.62
N PRO A 65 13.97 -9.05 14.78
CA PRO A 65 13.78 -9.83 15.98
C PRO A 65 12.50 -10.68 15.90
N HIS A 66 12.48 -11.79 16.62
CA HIS A 66 11.26 -12.61 16.73
C HIS A 66 10.08 -11.78 17.24
N ALA A 67 9.03 -11.71 16.45
CA ALA A 67 7.77 -11.04 16.79
C ALA A 67 6.91 -11.94 17.68
N TYR A 68 5.98 -11.32 18.41
CA TYR A 68 4.94 -12.03 19.20
C TYR A 68 5.47 -13.03 20.25
N THR A 69 6.68 -12.85 20.77
CA THR A 69 7.13 -13.67 21.91
C THR A 69 6.28 -13.38 23.15
N PRO A 70 6.06 -14.36 24.06
CA PRO A 70 5.24 -14.15 25.25
C PRO A 70 5.66 -12.94 26.08
N TRP A 71 6.96 -12.70 26.21
CA TRP A 71 7.51 -11.54 26.88
C TRP A 71 7.17 -10.21 26.17
N ARG A 72 7.26 -10.16 24.85
CA ARG A 72 6.88 -8.97 24.08
C ARG A 72 5.39 -8.69 24.16
N ILE A 73 4.57 -9.73 24.18
CA ILE A 73 3.11 -9.61 24.36
C ILE A 73 2.82 -9.02 25.74
N ALA A 74 3.42 -9.57 26.82
CA ALA A 74 3.27 -9.05 28.17
C ALA A 74 3.70 -7.58 28.28
N ARG A 75 4.88 -7.23 27.76
CA ARG A 75 5.36 -5.83 27.71
C ARG A 75 4.45 -4.93 26.85
N GLY A 76 3.93 -5.45 25.75
CA GLY A 76 2.99 -4.73 24.89
C GLY A 76 1.66 -4.41 25.57
N LEU A 77 1.19 -5.30 26.45
CA LEU A 77 -0.03 -5.09 27.23
C LEU A 77 0.20 -4.19 28.44
N ALA A 78 1.22 -4.48 29.25
CA ALA A 78 1.48 -3.81 30.53
C ALA A 78 2.38 -2.55 30.40
N GLY A 79 3.36 -2.56 29.49
CA GLY A 79 4.36 -1.50 29.35
C GLY A 79 3.86 -0.26 28.58
N ARG A 80 4.75 0.71 28.38
CA ARG A 80 4.49 1.97 27.68
C ARG A 80 4.25 1.76 26.18
N TRP A 81 5.04 0.91 25.53
CA TRP A 81 5.04 0.71 24.09
C TRP A 81 4.00 -0.32 23.66
N PRO A 82 3.26 -0.05 22.58
CA PRO A 82 2.37 -1.06 21.98
C PRO A 82 3.18 -2.16 21.30
N LEU A 83 2.62 -3.37 21.27
CA LEU A 83 3.29 -4.54 20.68
C LEU A 83 3.73 -4.33 19.21
N PRO A 84 2.96 -3.66 18.32
CA PRO A 84 3.43 -3.37 16.98
C PRO A 84 4.78 -2.65 16.92
N VAL A 85 5.06 -1.73 17.84
CA VAL A 85 6.36 -1.04 17.94
C VAL A 85 7.44 -1.93 18.53
N LEU A 86 7.11 -2.69 19.57
CA LEU A 86 8.07 -3.60 20.20
C LEU A 86 8.59 -4.67 19.23
N ASN A 87 7.79 -5.09 18.27
CA ASN A 87 8.18 -6.06 17.25
C ASN A 87 9.27 -5.51 16.30
N TYR A 88 9.47 -4.19 16.26
CA TYR A 88 10.49 -3.52 15.46
C TYR A 88 11.53 -2.79 16.34
N THR A 89 11.67 -3.18 17.59
CA THR A 89 12.69 -2.66 18.52
C THR A 89 13.68 -3.75 18.87
N SER A 90 14.98 -3.51 18.62
CA SER A 90 16.06 -4.44 18.95
C SER A 90 17.36 -3.71 19.27
N ASN A 91 18.22 -4.32 20.11
CA ASN A 91 19.55 -3.78 20.42
C ASN A 91 20.42 -3.73 19.15
N GLN A 92 20.27 -4.68 18.23
CA GLN A 92 21.02 -4.69 16.97
C GLN A 92 20.63 -3.48 16.10
N MET A 93 19.35 -3.14 16.00
CA MET A 93 18.91 -1.93 15.30
C MET A 93 19.44 -0.67 16.00
N SER A 94 19.41 -0.61 17.32
CA SER A 94 19.97 0.52 18.09
C SER A 94 21.45 0.69 17.82
N ALA A 95 22.24 -0.40 17.83
CA ALA A 95 23.67 -0.37 17.51
C ALA A 95 23.92 0.06 16.06
N ALA A 96 23.16 -0.49 15.09
CA ALA A 96 23.29 -0.12 13.68
C ALA A 96 23.00 1.37 13.45
N LEU A 97 21.96 1.92 14.09
CA LEU A 97 21.63 3.34 14.04
C LEU A 97 22.71 4.21 14.69
N TYR A 98 23.23 3.77 15.83
CA TYR A 98 24.34 4.47 16.48
C TYR A 98 25.54 4.56 15.54
N HIS A 99 25.96 3.45 14.95
CA HIS A 99 27.11 3.45 14.02
C HIS A 99 26.84 4.25 12.75
N ALA A 100 25.61 4.20 12.20
CA ALA A 100 25.23 4.97 11.02
C ALA A 100 25.20 6.48 11.28
N ALA A 101 24.82 6.90 12.48
CA ALA A 101 24.61 8.30 12.83
C ALA A 101 25.76 8.95 13.59
N TYR A 102 26.64 8.15 14.23
CA TYR A 102 27.74 8.67 15.04
C TYR A 102 28.73 9.50 14.22
N GLY A 103 28.91 10.75 14.60
CA GLY A 103 29.77 11.69 13.87
C GLY A 103 29.27 12.12 12.51
N GLN A 104 28.06 11.70 12.11
CA GLN A 104 27.42 12.09 10.86
C GLN A 104 26.32 13.13 11.14
N ARG A 105 26.15 14.06 10.18
CA ARG A 105 25.03 14.99 10.19
C ARG A 105 24.05 14.59 9.10
N TYR A 106 22.84 14.26 9.49
CA TYR A 106 21.72 14.06 8.59
C TYR A 106 20.83 15.29 8.62
N ASP A 107 20.46 15.81 7.44
CA ASP A 107 19.52 16.93 7.31
C ASP A 107 18.12 16.49 7.70
N LEU A 108 17.79 15.20 7.41
CA LEU A 108 16.48 14.63 7.64
C LEU A 108 16.57 13.12 7.91
N VAL A 109 15.67 12.64 8.78
CA VAL A 109 15.43 11.21 9.01
C VAL A 109 14.05 10.87 8.48
N HIS A 110 13.97 10.07 7.41
CA HIS A 110 12.74 9.48 6.92
C HIS A 110 12.44 8.20 7.69
N MET A 111 11.35 8.18 8.43
CA MET A 111 10.92 7.02 9.22
C MET A 111 9.74 6.36 8.54
N ASP A 112 10.00 5.26 7.84
CA ASP A 112 9.00 4.59 7.03
C ASP A 112 8.11 3.67 7.87
N SER A 113 7.17 4.21 8.54
CA SER A 113 6.20 3.63 9.44
C SER A 113 6.37 4.06 10.91
N ILE A 114 5.25 4.29 11.56
CA ILE A 114 5.16 4.55 13.01
C ILE A 114 5.70 3.38 13.86
N HIS A 115 5.78 2.18 13.30
CA HIS A 115 6.36 1.01 13.97
C HIS A 115 7.83 1.20 14.32
N MET A 116 8.55 2.06 13.58
CA MET A 116 9.95 2.40 13.84
C MET A 116 10.14 3.43 14.98
N ALA A 117 9.06 3.90 15.63
CA ALA A 117 9.13 4.88 16.70
C ALA A 117 10.00 4.45 17.89
N GLY A 118 10.21 3.15 18.10
CA GLY A 118 11.15 2.62 19.09
C GLY A 118 12.62 2.96 18.82
N CYS A 119 12.96 3.41 17.61
CA CYS A 119 14.31 3.81 17.20
C CYS A 119 14.65 5.27 17.53
N LEU A 120 13.69 6.07 18.01
CA LEU A 120 13.90 7.49 18.31
C LEU A 120 14.99 7.76 19.34
N ALA A 121 14.96 7.06 20.47
CA ALA A 121 15.91 7.30 21.55
C ALA A 121 17.37 6.94 21.16
N PRO A 122 17.65 5.75 20.59
CA PRO A 122 18.98 5.43 20.08
C PRO A 122 19.48 6.42 19.03
N LEU A 123 18.60 6.89 18.17
CA LEU A 123 18.96 7.85 17.12
C LEU A 123 19.31 9.23 17.70
N ALA A 124 18.50 9.74 18.63
CA ALA A 124 18.76 11.03 19.29
C ALA A 124 20.07 11.01 20.08
N GLU A 125 20.39 9.89 20.74
CA GLU A 125 21.66 9.66 21.45
C GLU A 125 22.85 9.69 20.48
N ALA A 126 22.72 9.03 19.31
CA ALA A 126 23.78 8.96 18.32
C ALA A 126 24.09 10.30 17.65
N VAL A 127 23.07 11.08 17.35
CA VAL A 127 23.19 12.39 16.67
C VAL A 127 23.58 13.51 17.64
N GLY A 128 23.38 13.34 18.95
CA GLY A 128 23.63 14.37 19.97
C GLY A 128 22.74 15.60 19.88
N ALA A 129 21.69 15.54 19.04
CA ALA A 129 20.68 16.58 18.84
C ALA A 129 19.34 15.93 18.49
N THR A 130 18.25 16.72 18.52
CA THR A 130 16.96 16.22 18.04
C THR A 130 16.94 16.21 16.51
N PRO A 131 16.97 15.04 15.86
CA PRO A 131 16.96 14.98 14.40
C PRO A 131 15.62 15.46 13.84
N ARG A 132 15.64 16.06 12.63
CA ARG A 132 14.45 16.41 11.88
C ARG A 132 13.81 15.13 11.32
N ILE A 133 12.78 14.63 11.99
CA ILE A 133 12.15 13.35 11.65
C ILE A 133 10.87 13.57 10.87
N VAL A 134 10.76 12.93 9.71
CA VAL A 134 9.53 12.82 8.94
C VAL A 134 9.01 11.39 9.00
N TYR A 135 7.76 11.22 9.42
CA TYR A 135 7.08 9.92 9.42
C TYR A 135 6.27 9.72 8.14
N ASN A 136 6.53 8.61 7.46
CA ASN A 136 5.68 8.12 6.38
C ASN A 136 4.63 7.17 6.95
N TRP A 137 3.36 7.51 6.79
CA TRP A 137 2.23 6.76 7.30
C TRP A 137 1.64 5.87 6.22
N HIS A 138 1.68 4.57 6.42
CA HIS A 138 0.98 3.62 5.54
C HIS A 138 -0.49 3.47 5.93
N ASN A 139 -0.79 3.61 7.21
CA ASN A 139 -2.13 3.58 7.79
C ASN A 139 -2.15 4.36 9.10
N ILE A 140 -3.34 4.71 9.57
CA ILE A 140 -3.57 5.13 10.95
C ILE A 140 -3.79 3.87 11.77
N GLU A 141 -2.74 3.42 12.46
CA GLU A 141 -2.70 2.11 13.13
C GLU A 141 -3.75 1.96 14.23
N SER A 142 -4.06 3.05 14.95
CA SER A 142 -5.13 3.03 15.95
C SER A 142 -6.52 2.78 15.33
N GLU A 143 -6.75 3.25 14.11
CA GLU A 143 -7.98 2.96 13.36
C GLU A 143 -8.00 1.52 12.89
N LEU A 144 -6.89 1.02 12.35
CA LEU A 144 -6.75 -0.36 11.92
C LEU A 144 -7.04 -1.32 13.08
N MET A 145 -6.50 -1.07 14.27
CA MET A 145 -6.76 -1.88 15.46
C MET A 145 -8.22 -1.81 15.91
N ARG A 146 -8.90 -0.67 15.73
CA ARG A 146 -10.36 -0.57 16.01
C ARG A 146 -11.20 -1.42 15.06
N ARG A 147 -10.83 -1.43 13.76
CA ARG A 147 -11.48 -2.29 12.75
C ARG A 147 -11.27 -3.76 13.06
N TYR A 148 -10.05 -4.17 13.42
CA TYR A 148 -9.76 -5.53 13.89
C TYR A 148 -10.60 -5.94 15.11
N ARG A 149 -10.82 -5.02 16.05
CA ARG A 149 -11.69 -5.27 17.22
C ARG A 149 -13.11 -5.61 16.80
N ALA A 150 -13.67 -4.90 15.82
CA ALA A 150 -15.03 -5.12 15.34
C ALA A 150 -15.20 -6.50 14.71
N GLY A 151 -14.18 -7.02 14.01
CA GLY A 151 -14.19 -8.36 13.40
C GLY A 151 -13.69 -9.50 14.29
N ALA A 152 -13.24 -9.23 15.53
CA ALA A 152 -12.63 -10.26 16.38
C ALA A 152 -13.67 -11.18 17.02
N GLY A 153 -13.61 -12.48 16.72
CA GLY A 153 -14.49 -13.51 17.28
C GLY A 153 -14.23 -13.89 18.75
N SER A 154 -13.04 -13.55 19.31
CA SER A 154 -12.63 -13.92 20.66
C SER A 154 -12.60 -12.71 21.60
N PRO A 155 -13.11 -12.81 22.85
CA PRO A 155 -13.02 -11.75 23.85
C PRO A 155 -11.59 -11.29 24.14
N LEU A 156 -10.64 -12.20 24.20
CA LEU A 156 -9.22 -11.89 24.41
C LEU A 156 -8.64 -11.07 23.25
N ARG A 157 -8.98 -11.41 22.00
CA ARG A 157 -8.57 -10.62 20.81
C ARG A 157 -9.21 -9.24 20.82
N ARG A 158 -10.46 -9.11 21.26
CA ARG A 158 -11.15 -7.82 21.41
C ARG A 158 -10.46 -6.93 22.44
N LEU A 159 -10.10 -7.51 23.61
CA LEU A 159 -9.39 -6.78 24.67
C LEU A 159 -8.00 -6.34 24.18
N TYR A 160 -7.22 -7.27 23.60
CA TYR A 160 -5.91 -6.97 23.02
C TYR A 160 -5.99 -5.82 22.00
N SER A 161 -6.91 -5.90 21.04
CA SER A 161 -7.09 -4.86 20.03
C SER A 161 -7.49 -3.52 20.64
N ALA A 162 -8.33 -3.51 21.68
CA ALA A 162 -8.75 -2.29 22.38
C ALA A 162 -7.57 -1.61 23.11
N VAL A 163 -6.77 -2.39 23.84
CA VAL A 163 -5.58 -1.89 24.55
C VAL A 163 -4.55 -1.36 23.54
N THR A 164 -4.28 -2.13 22.51
CA THR A 164 -3.33 -1.75 21.45
C THR A 164 -3.79 -0.49 20.73
N ALA A 165 -5.07 -0.38 20.34
CA ALA A 165 -5.62 0.81 19.70
C ALA A 165 -5.46 2.07 20.57
N ARG A 166 -5.72 1.97 21.89
CA ARG A 166 -5.50 3.10 22.82
C ARG A 166 -4.05 3.53 22.89
N LYS A 167 -3.12 2.58 22.98
CA LYS A 167 -1.68 2.85 23.04
C LYS A 167 -1.18 3.45 21.73
N MET A 168 -1.59 2.88 20.60
CA MET A 168 -1.26 3.43 19.29
C MET A 168 -1.77 4.87 19.14
N LYS A 169 -3.01 5.16 19.51
CA LYS A 169 -3.56 6.51 19.46
C LYS A 169 -2.80 7.54 20.32
N ARG A 170 -2.28 7.11 21.48
CA ARG A 170 -1.43 7.98 22.33
C ARG A 170 -0.08 8.23 21.65
N LEU A 171 0.53 7.18 21.08
CA LEU A 171 1.79 7.28 20.36
C LEU A 171 1.64 8.17 19.12
N GLU A 172 0.60 7.96 18.30
CA GLU A 172 0.26 8.76 17.13
C GLU A 172 0.17 10.24 17.48
N ARG A 173 -0.58 10.59 18.53
CA ARG A 173 -0.67 11.97 19.02
C ARG A 173 0.66 12.55 19.50
N SER A 174 1.48 11.75 20.15
CA SER A 174 2.81 12.19 20.59
C SER A 174 3.71 12.49 19.40
N ILE A 175 3.76 11.59 18.43
CA ILE A 175 4.55 11.72 17.21
C ILE A 175 4.09 12.91 16.37
N LEU A 176 2.77 13.08 16.20
CA LEU A 176 2.19 14.22 15.46
C LEU A 176 2.59 15.58 16.02
N ARG A 177 2.89 15.66 17.33
CA ARG A 177 3.29 16.91 17.99
C ARG A 177 4.79 17.14 18.02
N SER A 178 5.59 16.10 17.93
CA SER A 178 7.04 16.17 18.16
C SER A 178 7.86 15.97 16.89
N ALA A 179 7.32 15.36 15.83
CA ALA A 179 8.06 15.16 14.61
C ALA A 179 8.09 16.43 13.74
N PHE A 180 9.10 16.52 12.91
CA PHE A 180 9.31 17.62 11.98
C PHE A 180 8.24 17.67 10.89
N GLY A 181 7.80 16.50 10.39
CA GLY A 181 6.76 16.41 9.38
C GLY A 181 6.16 15.01 9.26
N HIS A 182 5.08 14.94 8.49
CA HIS A 182 4.33 13.70 8.25
C HIS A 182 3.92 13.60 6.79
N VAL A 183 4.10 12.43 6.19
CA VAL A 183 3.62 12.11 4.85
C VAL A 183 2.54 11.04 4.97
N VAL A 184 1.40 11.26 4.36
CA VAL A 184 0.24 10.33 4.35
C VAL A 184 -0.15 9.93 2.93
N CYS A 185 -0.94 8.87 2.78
CA CYS A 185 -1.32 8.35 1.47
C CYS A 185 -2.55 9.04 0.86
N SER A 186 -3.35 9.77 1.64
CA SER A 186 -4.60 10.37 1.17
C SER A 186 -5.03 11.59 1.98
N GLU A 187 -5.88 12.43 1.37
CA GLU A 187 -6.52 13.57 2.02
C GLU A 187 -7.39 13.15 3.22
N ARG A 188 -8.02 11.97 3.14
CA ARG A 188 -8.78 11.40 4.24
C ARG A 188 -7.91 11.21 5.48
N GLU A 189 -6.72 10.63 5.32
CA GLU A 189 -5.77 10.42 6.42
C GLU A 189 -5.23 11.75 6.93
N ARG A 190 -4.90 12.70 6.04
CA ARG A 190 -4.49 14.05 6.42
C ARG A 190 -5.54 14.72 7.30
N LYS A 191 -6.81 14.68 6.91
CA LYS A 191 -7.92 15.22 7.71
C LYS A 191 -8.00 14.59 9.09
N GLN A 192 -7.95 13.25 9.15
CA GLN A 192 -8.01 12.53 10.42
C GLN A 192 -6.82 12.85 11.35
N LEU A 193 -5.61 12.97 10.81
CA LEU A 193 -4.43 13.32 11.60
C LEU A 193 -4.48 14.78 12.07
N ARG A 194 -4.96 15.70 11.23
CA ARG A 194 -5.20 17.11 11.63
C ARG A 194 -6.22 17.26 12.75
N GLU A 195 -7.25 16.42 12.79
CA GLU A 195 -8.19 16.38 13.92
C GLU A 195 -7.51 15.98 15.24
N MET A 196 -6.45 15.16 15.17
CA MET A 196 -5.67 14.75 16.35
C MET A 196 -4.61 15.78 16.75
N ALA A 197 -4.05 16.52 15.78
CA ALA A 197 -3.02 17.55 15.98
C ALA A 197 -3.12 18.61 14.88
N PRO A 198 -3.91 19.70 15.08
CA PRO A 198 -4.17 20.71 14.05
C PRO A 198 -2.92 21.44 13.53
N ALA A 199 -1.90 21.60 14.39
CA ALA A 199 -0.64 22.27 14.05
C ALA A 199 0.41 21.35 13.39
N ALA A 200 0.13 20.06 13.21
CA ALA A 200 1.09 19.14 12.61
C ALA A 200 1.33 19.46 11.12
N CYS A 201 2.58 19.43 10.71
CA CYS A 201 3.00 19.58 9.32
C CYS A 201 2.73 18.26 8.58
N ILE A 202 1.71 18.23 7.72
CA ILE A 202 1.27 17.00 7.05
C ILE A 202 1.11 17.23 5.55
N ALA A 203 1.88 16.50 4.74
CA ALA A 203 1.74 16.43 3.29
C ALA A 203 1.06 15.15 2.85
N VAL A 204 0.36 15.22 1.73
CA VAL A 204 -0.22 14.06 1.05
C VAL A 204 0.66 13.70 -0.14
N VAL A 205 1.23 12.51 -0.09
CA VAL A 205 1.87 11.87 -1.24
C VAL A 205 1.23 10.50 -1.38
N SER A 206 0.40 10.33 -2.39
CA SER A 206 -0.39 9.11 -2.61
C SER A 206 0.48 7.89 -2.88
N ASN A 207 -0.10 6.70 -2.82
CA ASN A 207 0.52 5.53 -3.41
C ASN A 207 0.36 5.58 -4.93
N GLY A 208 1.34 5.05 -5.65
CA GLY A 208 1.43 5.16 -7.09
C GLY A 208 1.52 3.82 -7.82
N VAL A 209 1.75 3.95 -9.10
CA VAL A 209 1.99 2.84 -10.03
C VAL A 209 3.19 3.17 -10.92
N ASP A 210 3.94 2.17 -11.34
CA ASP A 210 4.94 2.31 -12.38
C ASP A 210 4.23 2.26 -13.75
N THR A 211 3.96 3.44 -14.30
CA THR A 211 3.19 3.55 -15.54
C THR A 211 3.98 3.00 -16.74
N ALA A 212 5.31 3.07 -16.71
CA ALA A 212 6.16 2.52 -17.76
C ALA A 212 6.12 0.98 -17.73
N TYR A 213 6.24 0.37 -16.55
CA TYR A 213 6.15 -1.08 -16.37
C TYR A 213 4.84 -1.67 -16.88
N PHE A 214 3.71 -0.96 -16.66
CA PHE A 214 2.39 -1.42 -17.11
C PHE A 214 2.05 -1.00 -18.54
N ALA A 215 2.72 0.00 -19.12
CA ALA A 215 2.48 0.45 -20.49
C ALA A 215 2.76 -0.65 -21.54
N ASP A 216 3.77 -1.50 -21.30
CA ASP A 216 4.14 -2.64 -22.15
C ASP A 216 3.05 -3.72 -22.23
N ALA A 217 1.96 -3.54 -21.50
CA ALA A 217 0.80 -4.43 -21.51
C ALA A 217 -0.17 -4.16 -22.67
N GLU A 218 0.26 -3.50 -23.77
CA GLU A 218 -0.63 -3.29 -24.92
C GLU A 218 -1.09 -4.61 -25.52
N ALA A 219 -2.43 -4.73 -25.67
CA ALA A 219 -3.04 -5.95 -26.14
C ALA A 219 -2.88 -6.10 -27.64
N PRO A 220 -2.63 -7.33 -28.15
CA PRO A 220 -2.82 -7.63 -29.55
C PRO A 220 -4.28 -7.33 -29.94
N ALA A 221 -4.49 -6.88 -31.18
CA ALA A 221 -5.83 -6.73 -31.73
C ALA A 221 -6.57 -8.06 -31.71
N GLY A 222 -7.61 -8.17 -30.90
CA GLY A 222 -8.40 -9.40 -30.75
C GLY A 222 -9.58 -9.21 -29.77
N SER A 223 -10.50 -10.14 -29.70
CA SER A 223 -11.61 -10.10 -28.76
C SER A 223 -11.13 -10.23 -27.33
N ARG A 224 -11.27 -9.16 -26.54
CA ARG A 224 -11.00 -9.17 -25.11
C ARG A 224 -12.23 -9.74 -24.41
N ASN A 225 -12.14 -10.97 -23.93
CA ASN A 225 -13.27 -11.67 -23.30
C ASN A 225 -13.01 -12.01 -21.82
N ARG A 226 -11.93 -11.49 -21.23
CA ARG A 226 -11.54 -11.81 -19.88
C ARG A 226 -11.91 -10.67 -18.92
N ILE A 227 -12.60 -10.99 -17.84
CA ILE A 227 -12.75 -10.12 -16.67
C ILE A 227 -11.70 -10.52 -15.66
N VAL A 228 -10.92 -9.57 -15.15
CA VAL A 228 -9.83 -9.87 -14.22
C VAL A 228 -10.04 -9.22 -12.86
N PHE A 229 -9.76 -9.98 -11.79
CA PHE A 229 -9.69 -9.46 -10.43
C PHE A 229 -8.33 -9.82 -9.83
N VAL A 230 -7.46 -8.82 -9.63
CA VAL A 230 -6.11 -8.99 -9.11
C VAL A 230 -6.04 -8.67 -7.63
N GLY A 231 -5.33 -9.50 -6.84
CA GLY A 231 -5.07 -9.22 -5.42
C GLY A 231 -4.62 -10.43 -4.64
N LEU A 232 -4.19 -10.21 -3.39
CA LEU A 232 -3.91 -11.30 -2.44
C LEU A 232 -5.21 -12.05 -2.14
N MET A 233 -5.30 -13.30 -2.60
CA MET A 233 -6.54 -14.08 -2.53
C MET A 233 -6.77 -14.81 -1.20
N ASN A 234 -5.92 -14.54 -0.19
CA ASN A 234 -6.15 -14.88 1.22
C ASN A 234 -6.51 -13.66 2.08
N TYR A 235 -6.48 -12.45 1.52
CA TYR A 235 -6.89 -11.26 2.25
C TYR A 235 -8.41 -11.19 2.32
N HIS A 236 -8.97 -11.14 3.52
CA HIS A 236 -10.41 -11.32 3.78
C HIS A 236 -11.32 -10.49 2.87
N SER A 237 -10.96 -9.23 2.59
CA SER A 237 -11.76 -8.36 1.73
C SER A 237 -11.75 -8.79 0.26
N ASN A 238 -10.64 -9.36 -0.23
CA ASN A 238 -10.56 -9.89 -1.59
C ASN A 238 -11.32 -11.22 -1.67
N VAL A 239 -11.23 -12.06 -0.63
CA VAL A 239 -11.99 -13.33 -0.54
C VAL A 239 -13.49 -13.05 -0.57
N GLU A 240 -13.97 -12.15 0.31
CA GLU A 240 -15.38 -11.73 0.34
C GLU A 240 -15.84 -11.21 -1.04
N ALA A 241 -15.08 -10.33 -1.65
CA ALA A 241 -15.39 -9.73 -2.94
C ALA A 241 -15.43 -10.75 -4.08
N ALA A 242 -14.47 -11.69 -4.14
CA ALA A 242 -14.43 -12.75 -5.15
C ALA A 242 -15.63 -13.69 -5.02
N LEU A 243 -15.95 -14.12 -3.79
CA LEU A 243 -17.10 -14.99 -3.52
C LEU A 243 -18.43 -14.31 -3.86
N ALA A 244 -18.61 -13.06 -3.43
CA ALA A 244 -19.83 -12.31 -3.69
C ALA A 244 -20.03 -12.05 -5.18
N PHE A 245 -19.00 -11.56 -5.89
CA PHE A 245 -19.08 -11.31 -7.32
C PHE A 245 -19.38 -12.58 -8.11
N THR A 246 -18.68 -13.67 -7.80
CA THR A 246 -18.88 -14.95 -8.51
C THR A 246 -20.27 -15.53 -8.25
N ARG A 247 -20.86 -15.31 -7.09
CA ARG A 247 -22.20 -15.80 -6.76
C ARG A 247 -23.32 -14.92 -7.33
N GLU A 248 -23.18 -13.61 -7.21
CA GLU A 248 -24.28 -12.66 -7.41
C GLU A 248 -24.27 -12.06 -8.82
N VAL A 249 -23.10 -11.81 -9.40
CA VAL A 249 -22.93 -11.11 -10.69
C VAL A 249 -22.58 -12.07 -11.82
N TRP A 250 -21.61 -12.95 -11.61
CA TRP A 250 -21.01 -13.78 -12.65
C TRP A 250 -22.02 -14.64 -13.44
N PRO A 251 -23.02 -15.32 -12.85
CA PRO A 251 -23.99 -16.12 -13.61
C PRO A 251 -24.78 -15.28 -14.60
N ARG A 252 -25.21 -14.08 -14.20
CA ARG A 252 -25.96 -13.13 -15.05
C ARG A 252 -25.08 -12.57 -16.16
N LEU A 253 -23.84 -12.23 -15.84
CA LEU A 253 -22.87 -11.73 -16.81
C LEU A 253 -22.54 -12.78 -17.86
N ARG A 254 -22.32 -14.03 -17.46
CA ARG A 254 -22.04 -15.14 -18.36
C ARG A 254 -23.20 -15.46 -19.29
N SER A 255 -24.45 -15.34 -18.81
CA SER A 255 -25.64 -15.46 -19.67
C SER A 255 -25.70 -14.35 -20.72
N ARG A 256 -25.26 -13.12 -20.38
CA ARG A 256 -25.23 -11.97 -21.31
C ARG A 256 -24.03 -12.00 -22.26
N LEU A 257 -22.89 -12.53 -21.80
CA LEU A 257 -21.61 -12.68 -22.53
C LEU A 257 -21.11 -14.12 -22.46
N PRO A 258 -21.65 -15.08 -23.24
CA PRO A 258 -21.33 -16.51 -23.09
C PRO A 258 -19.86 -16.87 -23.30
N GLY A 259 -19.12 -16.08 -24.10
CA GLY A 259 -17.69 -16.25 -24.36
C GLY A 259 -16.76 -15.63 -23.34
N CYS A 260 -17.30 -15.00 -22.28
CA CYS A 260 -16.50 -14.31 -21.28
C CYS A 260 -15.97 -15.29 -20.21
N SER A 261 -14.75 -15.01 -19.70
CA SER A 261 -14.14 -15.69 -18.55
C SER A 261 -13.87 -14.72 -17.40
N LEU A 262 -13.91 -15.25 -16.18
CA LEU A 262 -13.53 -14.52 -14.95
C LEU A 262 -12.23 -15.12 -14.44
N THR A 263 -11.16 -14.34 -14.37
CA THR A 263 -9.87 -14.79 -13.85
C THR A 263 -9.56 -14.06 -12.52
N LEU A 264 -9.41 -14.83 -11.45
CA LEU A 264 -8.99 -14.38 -10.13
C LEU A 264 -7.48 -14.59 -10.00
N VAL A 265 -6.72 -13.48 -10.08
CA VAL A 265 -5.26 -13.50 -10.12
C VAL A 265 -4.68 -13.12 -8.78
N GLY A 266 -3.88 -13.99 -8.17
CA GLY A 266 -3.16 -13.61 -6.97
C GLY A 266 -2.70 -14.75 -6.08
N ALA A 267 -1.72 -14.42 -5.24
CA ALA A 267 -1.02 -15.37 -4.40
C ALA A 267 -1.90 -15.96 -3.29
N THR A 268 -1.51 -17.17 -2.85
CA THR A 268 -2.02 -17.86 -1.66
C THR A 268 -3.56 -17.83 -1.55
N PRO A 269 -4.31 -18.32 -2.55
CA PRO A 269 -5.76 -18.26 -2.50
C PRO A 269 -6.33 -19.07 -1.31
N ASP A 270 -7.32 -18.47 -0.65
CA ASP A 270 -8.12 -19.12 0.38
C ASP A 270 -8.82 -20.35 -0.22
N PRO A 271 -9.02 -21.45 0.52
CA PRO A 271 -9.74 -22.63 0.04
C PRO A 271 -11.12 -22.31 -0.55
N ALA A 272 -11.85 -21.34 -0.03
CA ALA A 272 -13.14 -20.92 -0.58
C ALA A 272 -13.00 -20.23 -1.95
N VAL A 273 -11.90 -19.51 -2.19
CA VAL A 273 -11.59 -18.93 -3.51
C VAL A 273 -11.14 -20.02 -4.49
N LEU A 274 -10.33 -20.97 -4.03
CA LEU A 274 -9.92 -22.13 -4.85
C LEU A 274 -11.12 -22.95 -5.35
N ALA A 275 -12.14 -23.12 -4.52
CA ALA A 275 -13.38 -23.82 -4.88
C ALA A 275 -14.15 -23.14 -6.03
N LEU A 276 -13.91 -21.85 -6.29
CA LEU A 276 -14.53 -21.15 -7.42
C LEU A 276 -14.08 -21.66 -8.78
N ARG A 277 -13.01 -22.46 -8.86
CA ARG A 277 -12.59 -23.15 -10.10
C ARG A 277 -13.66 -24.11 -10.65
N GLU A 278 -14.53 -24.61 -9.79
CA GLU A 278 -15.65 -25.47 -10.17
C GLU A 278 -16.79 -24.70 -10.85
N VAL A 279 -16.78 -23.35 -10.73
CA VAL A 279 -17.78 -22.49 -11.38
C VAL A 279 -17.39 -22.31 -12.86
N ALA A 280 -18.30 -22.63 -13.74
CA ALA A 280 -18.05 -22.60 -15.18
C ALA A 280 -17.59 -21.20 -15.66
N GLY A 281 -16.44 -21.15 -16.35
CA GLY A 281 -15.81 -19.94 -16.85
C GLY A 281 -15.03 -19.13 -15.83
N VAL A 282 -14.80 -19.68 -14.63
CA VAL A 282 -13.95 -19.06 -13.58
C VAL A 282 -12.59 -19.75 -13.52
N GLU A 283 -11.54 -18.95 -13.54
CA GLU A 283 -10.16 -19.38 -13.38
C GLU A 283 -9.58 -18.76 -12.08
N VAL A 284 -8.81 -19.54 -11.32
CA VAL A 284 -8.05 -19.05 -10.15
C VAL A 284 -6.60 -19.43 -10.35
N THR A 285 -5.73 -18.44 -10.56
CA THR A 285 -4.34 -18.70 -10.98
C THR A 285 -3.45 -19.14 -9.83
N GLY A 286 -3.64 -18.62 -8.64
CA GLY A 286 -2.64 -18.65 -7.59
C GLY A 286 -1.55 -17.58 -7.82
N THR A 287 -0.35 -17.84 -7.28
CA THR A 287 0.80 -16.94 -7.46
C THR A 287 1.27 -16.96 -8.91
N VAL A 288 1.38 -15.79 -9.50
CA VAL A 288 1.92 -15.59 -10.85
C VAL A 288 3.19 -14.75 -10.79
N PRO A 289 4.16 -14.96 -11.67
CA PRO A 289 5.38 -14.16 -11.71
C PRO A 289 5.13 -12.73 -12.22
N ASP A 290 4.11 -12.55 -13.07
CA ASP A 290 3.75 -11.26 -13.68
C ASP A 290 2.23 -11.19 -13.89
N VAL A 291 1.63 -10.07 -13.51
CA VAL A 291 0.18 -9.84 -13.68
C VAL A 291 -0.16 -9.17 -15.01
N ARG A 292 0.82 -8.58 -15.72
CA ARG A 292 0.61 -7.84 -16.97
C ARG A 292 -0.04 -8.66 -18.08
N PRO A 293 0.31 -9.96 -18.30
CA PRO A 293 -0.39 -10.77 -19.30
C PRO A 293 -1.89 -10.86 -19.06
N TYR A 294 -2.32 -10.93 -17.81
CA TYR A 294 -3.73 -10.99 -17.47
C TYR A 294 -4.46 -9.67 -17.73
N TYR A 295 -3.82 -8.53 -17.46
CA TYR A 295 -4.35 -7.23 -17.85
C TYR A 295 -4.40 -7.07 -19.38
N ARG A 296 -3.36 -7.51 -20.12
CA ARG A 296 -3.30 -7.41 -21.57
C ARG A 296 -4.51 -8.03 -22.28
N GLU A 297 -4.98 -9.16 -21.78
CA GLU A 297 -6.11 -9.90 -22.35
C GLU A 297 -7.46 -9.50 -21.75
N ALA A 298 -7.46 -8.56 -20.79
CA ALA A 298 -8.68 -8.21 -20.09
C ALA A 298 -9.59 -7.28 -20.89
N LEU A 299 -10.89 -7.60 -20.91
CA LEU A 299 -11.97 -6.69 -21.28
C LEU A 299 -12.13 -5.60 -20.23
N ALA A 300 -12.11 -5.99 -18.95
CA ALA A 300 -12.19 -5.10 -17.82
C ALA A 300 -11.53 -5.71 -16.58
N ALA A 301 -11.00 -4.84 -15.72
CA ALA A 301 -10.63 -5.19 -14.36
C ALA A 301 -11.78 -4.85 -13.41
N ILE A 302 -12.06 -5.74 -12.46
CA ILE A 302 -13.10 -5.50 -11.45
C ILE A 302 -12.49 -5.33 -10.06
N VAL A 303 -13.09 -4.42 -9.28
CA VAL A 303 -12.72 -4.21 -7.88
C VAL A 303 -13.98 -4.16 -7.01
N PRO A 304 -14.64 -5.32 -6.79
CA PRO A 304 -15.96 -5.40 -6.15
C PRO A 304 -15.88 -5.40 -4.63
N LEU A 305 -14.98 -4.60 -4.05
CA LEU A 305 -14.71 -4.55 -2.62
C LEU A 305 -15.85 -3.89 -1.85
N ARG A 306 -16.25 -4.51 -0.73
CA ARG A 306 -17.24 -4.00 0.23
C ARG A 306 -16.59 -3.53 1.52
N THR A 307 -15.41 -4.08 1.84
CA THR A 307 -14.67 -3.85 3.07
C THR A 307 -13.17 -3.73 2.80
N GLY A 308 -12.39 -3.34 3.81
CA GLY A 308 -10.93 -3.31 3.75
C GLY A 308 -10.33 -1.92 4.00
N GLY A 309 -9.04 -1.79 3.80
CA GLY A 309 -8.27 -0.56 4.00
C GLY A 309 -7.15 -0.41 2.97
N GLY A 310 -6.49 0.76 2.99
CA GLY A 310 -5.35 1.08 2.14
C GLY A 310 -5.72 1.45 0.69
N THR A 311 -4.76 2.05 -0.04
CA THR A 311 -4.92 2.42 -1.44
C THR A 311 -5.08 1.19 -2.33
N ARG A 312 -5.98 1.27 -3.28
CA ARG A 312 -6.30 0.17 -4.21
C ARG A 312 -5.37 0.18 -5.42
N LEU A 313 -4.11 -0.20 -5.24
CA LEU A 313 -3.11 -0.23 -6.31
C LEU A 313 -3.59 -0.96 -7.56
N LYS A 314 -4.37 -2.02 -7.40
CA LYS A 314 -4.96 -2.78 -8.50
C LYS A 314 -5.82 -1.94 -9.47
N ILE A 315 -6.40 -0.82 -8.99
CA ILE A 315 -7.10 0.14 -9.86
C ILE A 315 -6.08 0.91 -10.69
N LEU A 316 -5.03 1.44 -10.04
CA LEU A 316 -3.97 2.19 -10.72
C LEU A 316 -3.19 1.31 -11.71
N GLU A 317 -2.91 0.06 -11.35
CA GLU A 317 -2.27 -0.93 -12.22
C GLU A 317 -3.10 -1.22 -13.47
N ALA A 318 -4.41 -1.48 -13.30
CA ALA A 318 -5.31 -1.71 -14.41
C ALA A 318 -5.43 -0.47 -15.33
N MET A 319 -5.54 0.73 -14.74
CA MET A 319 -5.56 1.99 -15.48
C MET A 319 -4.27 2.22 -16.26
N ALA A 320 -3.11 1.98 -15.65
CA ALA A 320 -1.80 2.09 -16.30
C ALA A 320 -1.67 1.09 -17.46
N ALA A 321 -2.14 -0.15 -17.26
CA ALA A 321 -2.19 -1.18 -18.31
C ALA A 321 -3.22 -0.88 -19.42
N GLY A 322 -4.02 0.18 -19.29
CA GLY A 322 -5.07 0.54 -20.27
C GLY A 322 -6.24 -0.42 -20.28
N VAL A 323 -6.62 -0.89 -19.11
CA VAL A 323 -7.79 -1.75 -18.90
C VAL A 323 -8.89 -0.94 -18.22
N PRO A 324 -10.13 -0.94 -18.76
CA PRO A 324 -11.25 -0.30 -18.09
C PRO A 324 -11.48 -0.90 -16.70
N VAL A 325 -11.77 -0.05 -15.72
CA VAL A 325 -12.02 -0.49 -14.35
C VAL A 325 -13.48 -0.32 -13.99
N VAL A 326 -14.10 -1.39 -13.48
CA VAL A 326 -15.40 -1.34 -12.82
C VAL A 326 -15.19 -1.63 -11.33
N SER A 327 -15.55 -0.68 -10.47
CA SER A 327 -15.31 -0.75 -9.04
C SER A 327 -16.56 -0.41 -8.24
N THR A 328 -16.55 -0.71 -6.95
CA THR A 328 -17.47 -0.06 -6.00
C THR A 328 -16.91 1.32 -5.62
N ALA A 329 -17.76 2.21 -5.13
CA ALA A 329 -17.32 3.48 -4.55
C ALA A 329 -16.31 3.26 -3.41
N PHE A 330 -16.53 2.23 -2.58
CA PHE A 330 -15.59 1.81 -1.54
C PHE A 330 -14.26 1.30 -2.12
N GLY A 331 -14.31 0.55 -3.22
CA GLY A 331 -13.10 0.07 -3.92
C GLY A 331 -12.25 1.19 -4.48
N ALA A 332 -12.83 2.32 -4.86
CA ALA A 332 -12.15 3.50 -5.40
C ALA A 332 -11.85 4.58 -4.35
N GLU A 333 -12.18 4.34 -3.07
CA GLU A 333 -12.00 5.33 -1.99
C GLU A 333 -10.55 5.81 -1.90
N GLY A 334 -10.36 7.13 -1.88
CA GLY A 334 -9.05 7.77 -1.77
C GLY A 334 -8.30 7.96 -3.09
N LEU A 335 -8.93 7.64 -4.22
CA LEU A 335 -8.43 7.96 -5.56
C LEU A 335 -9.23 9.12 -6.17
N ASP A 336 -8.55 10.01 -6.89
CA ASP A 336 -9.14 11.16 -7.59
C ASP A 336 -9.77 10.73 -8.92
N VAL A 337 -10.70 9.78 -8.85
CA VAL A 337 -11.37 9.23 -10.04
C VAL A 337 -12.70 9.91 -10.30
N THR A 338 -13.06 10.04 -11.57
CA THR A 338 -14.35 10.59 -12.03
C THR A 338 -15.20 9.48 -12.65
N PRO A 339 -16.33 9.11 -11.98
CA PRO A 339 -17.22 8.08 -12.51
C PRO A 339 -17.72 8.39 -13.90
N GLY A 340 -17.68 7.40 -14.80
CA GLY A 340 -18.10 7.53 -16.21
C GLY A 340 -17.04 8.13 -17.15
N GLU A 341 -16.00 8.76 -16.61
CA GLU A 341 -14.91 9.36 -17.37
C GLU A 341 -13.66 8.47 -17.38
N ASN A 342 -13.16 8.08 -16.21
CA ASN A 342 -11.94 7.28 -16.08
C ASN A 342 -12.12 5.99 -15.26
N ILE A 343 -13.28 5.81 -14.63
CA ILE A 343 -13.68 4.61 -13.91
C ILE A 343 -15.20 4.43 -14.03
N LEU A 344 -15.66 3.19 -13.95
CA LEU A 344 -17.07 2.87 -13.78
C LEU A 344 -17.32 2.45 -12.33
N LEU A 345 -18.40 2.98 -11.74
CA LEU A 345 -18.80 2.60 -10.39
C LEU A 345 -20.13 1.85 -10.40
N ALA A 346 -20.19 0.77 -9.63
CA ALA A 346 -21.39 -0.01 -9.40
C ALA A 346 -21.58 -0.28 -7.91
N ASP A 347 -22.82 -0.26 -7.45
CA ASP A 347 -23.15 -0.69 -6.11
C ASP A 347 -22.85 -2.20 -5.96
N PRO A 348 -22.20 -2.65 -4.88
CA PRO A 348 -21.87 -4.05 -4.68
C PRO A 348 -23.09 -4.98 -4.61
N MET A 349 -24.29 -4.44 -4.33
CA MET A 349 -25.54 -5.19 -4.26
C MET A 349 -26.37 -5.11 -5.56
N ASP A 350 -25.96 -4.27 -6.53
CA ASP A 350 -26.66 -4.09 -7.81
C ASP A 350 -25.99 -4.87 -8.93
N ALA A 351 -26.23 -6.17 -8.98
CA ALA A 351 -25.71 -7.04 -10.04
C ALA A 351 -26.12 -6.58 -11.45
N ALA A 352 -27.27 -5.93 -11.61
CA ALA A 352 -27.73 -5.46 -12.91
C ALA A 352 -26.84 -4.33 -13.47
N THR A 353 -26.41 -3.41 -12.63
CA THR A 353 -25.45 -2.36 -13.02
C THR A 353 -24.10 -2.93 -13.40
N TRP A 354 -23.56 -3.90 -12.65
CA TRP A 354 -22.32 -4.61 -13.02
C TRP A 354 -22.42 -5.25 -14.40
N VAL A 355 -23.51 -6.01 -14.64
CA VAL A 355 -23.74 -6.69 -15.93
C VAL A 355 -23.87 -5.68 -17.06
N ARG A 356 -24.65 -4.61 -16.89
CA ARG A 356 -24.86 -3.57 -17.90
C ARG A 356 -23.54 -2.90 -18.29
N GLN A 357 -22.72 -2.51 -17.31
CA GLN A 357 -21.44 -1.84 -17.56
C GLN A 357 -20.45 -2.77 -18.26
N LEU A 358 -20.28 -4.00 -17.77
CA LEU A 358 -19.34 -4.97 -18.35
C LEU A 358 -19.78 -5.41 -19.75
N ALA A 359 -21.10 -5.59 -20.00
CA ALA A 359 -21.61 -5.87 -21.34
C ALA A 359 -21.42 -4.68 -22.28
N GLY A 360 -21.69 -3.47 -21.83
CA GLY A 360 -21.45 -2.26 -22.61
C GLY A 360 -19.98 -2.08 -23.00
N LEU A 361 -19.06 -2.42 -22.12
CA LEU A 361 -17.63 -2.45 -22.45
C LEU A 361 -17.30 -3.51 -23.51
N ALA A 362 -17.98 -4.65 -23.54
CA ALA A 362 -17.80 -5.64 -24.58
C ALA A 362 -18.35 -5.16 -25.94
N GLU A 363 -19.48 -4.47 -25.93
CA GLU A 363 -20.20 -4.03 -27.12
C GLU A 363 -19.62 -2.75 -27.76
N SER A 364 -18.94 -1.87 -26.98
CA SER A 364 -18.45 -0.57 -27.47
C SER A 364 -16.93 -0.40 -27.28
N GLU A 365 -16.19 -0.62 -28.37
CA GLU A 365 -14.75 -0.35 -28.38
C GLU A 365 -14.43 1.13 -28.20
N SER A 366 -15.24 2.03 -28.79
CA SER A 366 -15.06 3.47 -28.64
C SER A 366 -15.18 3.91 -27.19
N TRP A 367 -16.17 3.41 -26.47
CA TRP A 367 -16.33 3.70 -25.04
C TRP A 367 -15.15 3.16 -24.20
N ARG A 368 -14.70 1.92 -24.48
CA ARG A 368 -13.50 1.40 -23.84
C ARG A 368 -12.29 2.30 -24.06
N ARG A 369 -12.06 2.74 -25.31
CA ARG A 369 -10.91 3.61 -25.64
C ARG A 369 -10.98 4.95 -24.92
N GLN A 370 -12.14 5.59 -24.88
CA GLN A 370 -12.32 6.85 -24.15
C GLN A 370 -12.03 6.69 -22.66
N LEU A 371 -12.63 5.71 -22.01
CA LEU A 371 -12.45 5.43 -20.60
C LEU A 371 -10.97 5.13 -20.25
N THR A 372 -10.31 4.30 -21.05
CA THR A 372 -8.91 3.94 -20.82
C THR A 372 -7.93 5.08 -21.11
N ALA A 373 -8.22 5.94 -22.10
CA ALA A 373 -7.40 7.10 -22.37
C ALA A 373 -7.40 8.08 -21.18
N ALA A 374 -8.60 8.42 -20.68
CA ALA A 374 -8.73 9.28 -19.49
C ALA A 374 -8.13 8.65 -18.23
N ALA A 375 -8.30 7.33 -18.03
CA ALA A 375 -7.71 6.60 -16.92
C ALA A 375 -6.17 6.61 -16.98
N ARG A 376 -5.58 6.34 -18.15
CA ARG A 376 -4.12 6.41 -18.35
C ARG A 376 -3.57 7.82 -18.14
N GLN A 377 -4.27 8.84 -18.61
CA GLN A 377 -3.86 10.23 -18.37
C GLN A 377 -3.82 10.53 -16.88
N LEU A 378 -4.89 10.20 -16.14
CA LEU A 378 -4.97 10.39 -14.70
C LEU A 378 -3.79 9.75 -13.96
N VAL A 379 -3.48 8.47 -14.27
CA VAL A 379 -2.40 7.79 -13.54
C VAL A 379 -1.01 8.32 -13.89
N ARG A 380 -0.77 8.71 -15.14
CA ARG A 380 0.48 9.34 -15.56
C ARG A 380 0.70 10.69 -14.89
N GLU A 381 -0.33 11.51 -14.76
CA GLU A 381 -0.21 12.86 -14.23
C GLU A 381 -0.19 12.92 -12.69
N ARG A 382 -0.84 11.97 -12.02
CA ARG A 382 -1.05 12.06 -10.56
C ARG A 382 -0.54 10.87 -9.75
N TYR A 383 -0.36 9.71 -10.38
CA TYR A 383 -0.08 8.47 -9.66
C TYR A 383 1.17 7.74 -10.17
N ASP A 384 1.92 8.31 -11.12
CA ASP A 384 3.23 7.77 -11.48
C ASP A 384 4.22 7.96 -10.33
N TRP A 385 4.99 6.91 -10.02
CA TRP A 385 5.96 6.98 -8.93
C TRP A 385 7.03 8.06 -9.13
N THR A 386 7.34 8.44 -10.38
CA THR A 386 8.27 9.52 -10.66
C THR A 386 7.70 10.86 -10.18
N ILE A 387 6.46 11.17 -10.55
CA ILE A 387 5.76 12.39 -10.13
C ILE A 387 5.59 12.45 -8.61
N LEU A 388 5.22 11.31 -8.00
CA LEU A 388 5.05 11.23 -6.54
C LEU A 388 6.39 11.37 -5.81
N GLY A 389 7.47 10.81 -6.37
CA GLY A 389 8.82 10.96 -5.84
C GLY A 389 9.32 12.41 -5.91
N GLU A 390 9.10 13.10 -7.02
CA GLU A 390 9.40 14.53 -7.17
C GLU A 390 8.63 15.38 -6.17
N SER A 391 7.34 15.10 -5.99
CA SER A 391 6.48 15.76 -5.00
C SER A 391 6.99 15.55 -3.57
N LEU A 392 7.45 14.34 -3.23
CA LEU A 392 8.05 14.04 -1.92
C LEU A 392 9.32 14.85 -1.70
N CYS A 393 10.23 14.85 -2.67
CA CYS A 393 11.49 15.56 -2.59
C CYS A 393 11.28 17.08 -2.45
N LYS A 394 10.38 17.65 -3.26
CA LYS A 394 9.98 19.05 -3.17
C LYS A 394 9.43 19.40 -1.79
N THR A 395 8.53 18.57 -1.27
CA THR A 395 7.96 18.76 0.07
C THR A 395 9.06 18.80 1.16
N TYR A 396 10.05 17.92 1.07
CA TYR A 396 11.13 17.88 2.05
C TYR A 396 12.03 19.10 1.97
N LEU A 397 12.34 19.58 0.77
CA LEU A 397 13.13 20.80 0.57
C LEU A 397 12.40 22.02 1.14
N GLU A 398 11.12 22.22 0.81
CA GLU A 398 10.30 23.30 1.32
C GLU A 398 10.24 23.32 2.86
N TRP A 399 10.10 22.14 3.49
CA TRP A 399 10.10 22.04 4.94
C TRP A 399 11.45 22.38 5.57
N LEU A 400 12.56 21.96 4.93
CA LEU A 400 13.90 22.25 5.41
C LEU A 400 14.22 23.75 5.30
N GLU A 401 13.84 24.40 4.20
CA GLU A 401 13.99 25.84 3.96
C GLU A 401 13.17 26.67 4.95
N SER A 402 11.93 26.26 5.22
CA SER A 402 11.05 26.96 6.18
C SER A 402 11.53 26.89 7.63
N ALA A 403 12.44 25.96 7.94
CA ALA A 403 12.97 25.71 9.28
C ALA A 403 14.45 26.16 9.44
N ALA A 404 15.06 26.73 8.40
CA ALA A 404 16.41 27.29 8.41
C ALA A 404 16.40 28.73 8.89
#